data_6aab7e92635b1af8badfc89ca3b2c30d
#
_entry.id   6aab7e92635b1af8badfc89ca3b2c30d
#
_cell.length_a   1.000
_cell.length_b   1.000
_cell.length_c   1.000
_cell.angle_alpha   90.00
_cell.angle_beta   90.00
_cell.angle_gamma   90.00
#
_symmetry.space_group_name_H-M   'P 1'
#
loop_
_entity.id
_entity.type
_entity.pdbx_description
1 polymer ?
#
loop_
_entity_poly.entity_id
_entity_poly.type
_entity_poly.pdbx_seq_one_letter_code
_entity_poly.pdbx_strand_id
1 'polypeptide(L)'
;YNIGLDLIRGLPGSGRLAAHTRASWLRELHRAVMLAPQHISTYCLTLEPGTPLAQAADTLRFPTEATQTAMYHEGAAFLESEGFPQYEVSNFARPGFTCRHNQGYWRGVDYLGLGPGAVSTLDGIRRANPPDFGLWRAACLNGDASGETETLGCETLALERLMLGLRTVEGVDIPVWEALSGRSFATTHGTLAHALEVAG
;
A
#
# COMPACT_ATOMS: atom_id res chain seq x y z
N TYR A 1 -21.01 10.94 -9.04
CA TYR A 1 -19.58 10.83 -9.35
C TYR A 1 -18.94 9.85 -8.36
N ASN A 2 -17.89 9.14 -8.79
CA ASN A 2 -17.05 8.32 -7.91
C ASN A 2 -15.72 9.07 -7.74
N ILE A 3 -15.48 9.62 -6.55
CA ILE A 3 -14.31 10.46 -6.25
C ILE A 3 -13.49 9.74 -5.19
N GLY A 4 -12.20 9.55 -5.47
CA GLY A 4 -11.19 9.14 -4.50
C GLY A 4 -10.28 10.30 -4.14
N LEU A 5 -9.82 10.34 -2.90
CA LEU A 5 -8.83 11.31 -2.41
C LEU A 5 -7.65 10.55 -1.83
N ASP A 6 -6.44 10.95 -2.21
CA ASP A 6 -5.19 10.43 -1.66
C ASP A 6 -4.56 11.48 -0.75
N LEU A 7 -4.28 11.09 0.49
CA LEU A 7 -3.72 11.95 1.54
C LEU A 7 -2.41 11.36 2.07
N ILE A 8 -1.48 12.21 2.44
CA ILE A 8 -0.20 11.79 3.02
C ILE A 8 -0.08 12.31 4.44
N ARG A 9 -0.01 11.39 5.42
CA ARG A 9 0.28 11.74 6.81
C ARG A 9 1.79 11.78 7.07
N GLY A 10 2.19 12.46 8.13
CA GLY A 10 3.60 12.51 8.55
C GLY A 10 4.43 13.58 7.85
N LEU A 11 3.81 14.58 7.24
CA LEU A 11 4.51 15.66 6.56
C LEU A 11 5.44 16.42 7.53
N PRO A 12 6.69 16.71 7.10
CA PRO A 12 7.65 17.43 7.94
C PRO A 12 7.35 18.92 8.02
N GLY A 13 7.87 19.54 9.07
CA GLY A 13 7.97 20.99 9.19
C GLY A 13 9.31 21.51 8.67
N SER A 14 9.31 22.72 8.10
CA SER A 14 10.52 23.43 7.69
C SER A 14 10.42 24.92 8.02
N GLY A 15 11.49 25.50 8.49
CA GLY A 15 11.49 26.93 8.87
C GLY A 15 10.39 27.24 9.89
N ARG A 16 9.41 28.07 9.50
CA ARG A 16 8.25 28.44 10.35
C ARG A 16 7.06 27.47 10.21
N LEU A 17 7.08 26.57 9.23
CA LEU A 17 6.04 25.57 9.07
C LEU A 17 6.21 24.46 10.10
N ALA A 18 5.14 24.18 10.83
CA ALA A 18 5.14 23.06 11.78
C ALA A 18 5.04 21.72 11.03
N ALA A 19 5.67 20.69 11.60
CA ALA A 19 5.42 19.32 11.17
C ALA A 19 3.96 18.93 11.43
N HIS A 20 3.47 17.91 10.74
CA HIS A 20 2.16 17.33 11.04
C HIS A 20 2.04 16.97 12.51
N THR A 21 0.90 17.30 13.07
CA THR A 21 0.47 16.87 14.41
C THR A 21 -0.80 16.04 14.29
N ARG A 22 -1.13 15.25 15.32
CA ARG A 22 -2.41 14.52 15.40
C ARG A 22 -3.61 15.43 15.07
N ALA A 23 -3.65 16.62 15.69
CA ALA A 23 -4.73 17.58 15.49
C ALA A 23 -4.78 18.17 14.08
N SER A 24 -3.62 18.43 13.42
CA SER A 24 -3.61 18.91 12.03
C SER A 24 -4.06 17.83 11.08
N TRP A 25 -3.66 16.58 11.31
CA TRP A 25 -4.08 15.42 10.52
C TRP A 25 -5.59 15.18 10.59
N LEU A 26 -6.17 15.17 11.79
CA LEU A 26 -7.62 15.01 11.93
C LEU A 26 -8.41 16.15 11.28
N ARG A 27 -7.92 17.40 11.32
CA ARG A 27 -8.55 18.51 10.59
C ARG A 27 -8.48 18.32 9.08
N GLU A 28 -7.40 17.75 8.56
CA GLU A 28 -7.25 17.44 7.13
C GLU A 28 -8.23 16.35 6.70
N LEU A 29 -8.34 15.28 7.46
CA LEU A 29 -9.32 14.22 7.23
C LEU A 29 -10.76 14.75 7.28
N HIS A 30 -11.08 15.60 8.26
CA HIS A 30 -12.40 16.23 8.33
C HIS A 30 -12.72 17.05 7.06
N ARG A 31 -11.75 17.82 6.56
CA ARG A 31 -11.93 18.57 5.30
C ARG A 31 -12.12 17.65 4.11
N ALA A 32 -11.38 16.54 4.05
CA ALA A 32 -11.52 15.53 3.00
C ALA A 32 -12.92 14.91 3.01
N VAL A 33 -13.44 14.53 4.17
CA VAL A 33 -14.81 13.99 4.34
C VAL A 33 -15.87 14.97 3.90
N MET A 34 -15.69 16.27 4.19
CA MET A 34 -16.62 17.33 3.76
C MET A 34 -16.73 17.50 2.24
N LEU A 35 -15.77 17.02 1.47
CA LEU A 35 -15.84 16.95 0.00
C LEU A 35 -16.70 15.77 -0.50
N ALA A 36 -17.25 14.99 0.42
CA ALA A 36 -18.13 13.83 0.16
C ALA A 36 -17.55 12.82 -0.87
N PRO A 37 -16.26 12.38 -0.71
CA PRO A 37 -15.71 11.36 -1.57
C PRO A 37 -16.34 9.99 -1.30
N GLN A 38 -16.09 9.04 -2.18
CA GLN A 38 -16.48 7.64 -2.00
C GLN A 38 -15.32 6.78 -1.47
N HIS A 39 -14.09 7.26 -1.66
CA HIS A 39 -12.87 6.54 -1.31
C HIS A 39 -11.80 7.51 -0.78
N ILE A 40 -11.06 7.10 0.24
CA ILE A 40 -9.94 7.86 0.81
C ILE A 40 -8.77 6.93 1.01
N SER A 41 -7.61 7.30 0.45
CA SER A 41 -6.33 6.65 0.73
C SER A 41 -5.52 7.51 1.70
N THR A 42 -4.89 6.88 2.70
CA THR A 42 -4.03 7.58 3.67
C THR A 42 -2.65 6.93 3.72
N TYR A 43 -1.69 7.53 3.08
CA TYR A 43 -0.32 7.02 3.04
C TYR A 43 0.55 7.65 4.14
N CYS A 44 1.52 6.89 4.64
CA CYS A 44 2.61 7.47 5.43
C CYS A 44 3.67 8.04 4.50
N LEU A 45 4.16 9.25 4.78
CA LEU A 45 5.29 9.80 4.04
C LEU A 45 6.51 8.88 4.17
N THR A 46 7.03 8.43 3.04
CA THR A 46 8.26 7.66 2.93
C THR A 46 9.33 8.52 2.27
N LEU A 47 10.55 8.47 2.81
CA LEU A 47 11.70 9.16 2.22
C LEU A 47 12.37 8.23 1.21
N GLU A 48 12.06 8.40 -0.06
CA GLU A 48 12.67 7.61 -1.12
C GLU A 48 14.10 8.11 -1.40
N PRO A 49 15.12 7.21 -1.36
CA PRO A 49 16.50 7.56 -1.67
C PRO A 49 16.64 8.28 -3.02
N GLY A 50 17.53 9.26 -3.08
CA GLY A 50 17.78 10.03 -4.30
C GLY A 50 16.80 11.16 -4.59
N THR A 51 15.70 11.28 -3.83
CA THR A 51 14.74 12.39 -3.98
C THR A 51 15.24 13.67 -3.31
N PRO A 52 14.84 14.87 -3.79
CA PRO A 52 15.15 16.14 -3.11
C PRO A 52 14.68 16.17 -1.65
N LEU A 53 13.56 15.55 -1.34
CA LEU A 53 13.03 15.47 0.03
C LEU A 53 13.96 14.66 0.94
N ALA A 54 14.45 13.51 0.47
CA ALA A 54 15.41 12.70 1.22
C ALA A 54 16.74 13.42 1.41
N GLN A 55 17.22 14.16 0.41
CA GLN A 55 18.44 14.98 0.52
C GLN A 55 18.30 16.13 1.52
N ALA A 56 17.11 16.67 1.70
CA ALA A 56 16.83 17.74 2.66
C ALA A 56 16.47 17.23 4.06
N ALA A 57 16.43 15.92 4.30
CA ALA A 57 15.88 15.31 5.52
C ALA A 57 16.50 15.88 6.81
N ASP A 58 17.81 16.08 6.84
CA ASP A 58 18.53 16.60 8.01
C ASP A 58 18.14 18.05 8.39
N THR A 59 17.53 18.79 7.45
CA THR A 59 17.06 20.17 7.66
C THR A 59 15.60 20.24 8.04
N LEU A 60 14.90 19.11 7.99
CA LEU A 60 13.45 18.99 8.22
C LEU A 60 13.15 18.40 9.62
N ARG A 61 12.00 18.76 10.15
CA ARG A 61 11.50 18.20 11.41
C ARG A 61 10.33 17.28 11.11
N PHE A 62 10.53 15.98 11.26
CA PHE A 62 9.49 14.98 11.09
C PHE A 62 8.71 14.73 12.38
N PRO A 63 7.44 14.34 12.30
CA PRO A 63 6.72 13.79 13.45
C PRO A 63 7.44 12.53 13.96
N THR A 64 7.45 12.33 15.29
CA THR A 64 7.99 11.10 15.89
C THR A 64 7.19 9.87 15.46
N GLU A 65 7.81 8.70 15.53
CA GLU A 65 7.15 7.42 15.24
C GLU A 65 5.85 7.26 16.07
N ALA A 66 5.89 7.55 17.36
CA ALA A 66 4.71 7.53 18.22
C ALA A 66 3.60 8.47 17.72
N THR A 67 3.97 9.66 17.23
CA THR A 67 3.01 10.58 16.63
C THR A 67 2.42 10.04 15.33
N GLN A 68 3.24 9.43 14.48
CA GLN A 68 2.78 8.83 13.22
C GLN A 68 1.87 7.62 13.45
N THR A 69 2.18 6.80 14.44
CA THR A 69 1.34 5.67 14.89
C THR A 69 0.00 6.17 15.41
N ALA A 70 0.00 7.20 16.25
CA ALA A 70 -1.24 7.81 16.74
C ALA A 70 -2.07 8.42 15.60
N MET A 71 -1.44 9.10 14.63
CA MET A 71 -2.13 9.60 13.42
C MET A 71 -2.81 8.47 12.64
N TYR A 72 -2.17 7.32 12.53
CA TYR A 72 -2.74 6.17 11.83
C TYR A 72 -4.01 5.68 12.53
N HIS A 73 -3.90 5.34 13.82
CA HIS A 73 -5.03 4.79 14.58
C HIS A 73 -6.18 5.78 14.74
N GLU A 74 -5.88 7.03 15.09
CA GLU A 74 -6.92 8.06 15.24
C GLU A 74 -7.56 8.44 13.92
N GLY A 75 -6.77 8.46 12.84
CA GLY A 75 -7.27 8.71 11.49
C GLY A 75 -8.19 7.58 11.02
N ALA A 76 -7.81 6.31 11.26
CA ALA A 76 -8.63 5.16 10.92
C ALA A 76 -9.96 5.18 11.69
N ALA A 77 -9.92 5.36 13.02
CA ALA A 77 -11.11 5.45 13.85
C ALA A 77 -12.03 6.61 13.43
N PHE A 78 -11.47 7.76 13.09
CA PHE A 78 -12.23 8.90 12.57
C PHE A 78 -12.94 8.57 11.25
N LEU A 79 -12.21 8.03 10.27
CA LEU A 79 -12.77 7.68 8.97
C LEU A 79 -13.88 6.61 9.08
N GLU A 80 -13.68 5.63 9.95
CA GLU A 80 -14.70 4.61 10.22
C GLU A 80 -15.96 5.22 10.81
N SER A 81 -15.84 6.16 11.76
CA SER A 81 -16.99 6.88 12.34
C SER A 81 -17.73 7.76 11.34
N GLU A 82 -17.06 8.19 10.26
CA GLU A 82 -17.62 8.98 9.15
C GLU A 82 -18.18 8.09 8.01
N GLY A 83 -18.21 6.76 8.20
CA GLY A 83 -18.77 5.80 7.25
C GLY A 83 -17.81 5.39 6.13
N PHE A 84 -16.51 5.44 6.39
CA PHE A 84 -15.46 4.91 5.54
C PHE A 84 -14.75 3.76 6.25
N PRO A 85 -15.32 2.54 6.27
CA PRO A 85 -14.62 1.39 6.82
C PRO A 85 -13.29 1.16 6.11
N GLN A 86 -12.28 0.81 6.89
CA GLN A 86 -11.00 0.40 6.37
C GLN A 86 -11.14 -0.97 5.70
N TYR A 87 -10.61 -1.16 4.49
CA TYR A 87 -10.61 -2.46 3.83
C TYR A 87 -9.21 -3.04 3.60
N GLU A 88 -8.18 -2.21 3.70
CA GLU A 88 -6.77 -2.62 3.78
C GLU A 88 -5.94 -1.49 4.43
N VAL A 89 -4.64 -1.73 4.65
CA VAL A 89 -3.78 -0.90 5.52
C VAL A 89 -3.81 0.61 5.24
N SER A 90 -4.05 1.04 4.00
CA SER A 90 -4.01 2.45 3.61
C SER A 90 -5.33 2.99 3.09
N ASN A 91 -6.31 2.13 2.79
CA ASN A 91 -7.48 2.53 2.03
C ASN A 91 -8.79 2.31 2.79
N PHE A 92 -9.65 3.31 2.66
CA PHE A 92 -10.94 3.45 3.32
C PHE A 92 -11.99 3.78 2.26
N ALA A 93 -13.15 3.15 2.31
CA ALA A 93 -14.19 3.40 1.31
C ALA A 93 -15.58 3.29 1.89
N ARG A 94 -16.52 4.06 1.36
CA ARG A 94 -17.93 3.82 1.60
C ARG A 94 -18.34 2.43 1.10
N PRO A 95 -19.35 1.77 1.69
CA PRO A 95 -19.81 0.48 1.22
C PRO A 95 -20.11 0.47 -0.28
N GLY A 96 -19.52 -0.50 -1.00
CA GLY A 96 -19.65 -0.63 -2.45
C GLY A 96 -18.66 0.17 -3.28
N PHE A 97 -17.75 0.95 -2.66
CA PHE A 97 -16.78 1.79 -3.37
C PHE A 97 -15.31 1.42 -3.12
N THR A 98 -15.04 0.22 -2.64
CA THR A 98 -13.67 -0.30 -2.54
C THR A 98 -13.02 -0.35 -3.92
N CYS A 99 -11.72 0.02 -3.98
CA CYS A 99 -11.00 0.06 -5.25
C CYS A 99 -10.66 -1.35 -5.73
N ARG A 100 -11.30 -1.80 -6.82
CA ARG A 100 -11.04 -3.13 -7.40
C ARG A 100 -9.61 -3.30 -7.88
N HIS A 101 -8.96 -2.24 -8.34
CA HIS A 101 -7.56 -2.27 -8.74
C HIS A 101 -6.65 -2.59 -7.54
N ASN A 102 -6.83 -1.88 -6.41
CA ASN A 102 -6.07 -2.14 -5.19
C ASN A 102 -6.34 -3.55 -4.65
N GLN A 103 -7.60 -3.98 -4.61
CA GLN A 103 -7.95 -5.35 -4.22
C GLN A 103 -7.33 -6.41 -5.13
N GLY A 104 -7.20 -6.12 -6.44
CA GLY A 104 -6.51 -7.01 -7.38
C GLY A 104 -5.05 -7.25 -6.98
N TYR A 105 -4.32 -6.20 -6.60
CA TYR A 105 -2.95 -6.34 -6.08
C TYR A 105 -2.90 -7.18 -4.80
N TRP A 106 -3.76 -6.89 -3.83
CA TRP A 106 -3.79 -7.63 -2.55
C TRP A 106 -4.15 -9.10 -2.73
N ARG A 107 -5.01 -9.42 -3.68
CA ARG A 107 -5.36 -10.79 -4.07
C ARG A 107 -4.35 -11.41 -5.02
N GLY A 108 -3.33 -10.64 -5.47
CA GLY A 108 -2.29 -11.03 -6.43
C GLY A 108 -2.86 -11.49 -7.77
N VAL A 109 -3.83 -10.76 -8.26
CA VAL A 109 -4.33 -10.90 -9.64
C VAL A 109 -3.24 -10.41 -10.60
N ASP A 110 -3.13 -11.05 -11.74
CA ASP A 110 -2.25 -10.61 -12.81
C ASP A 110 -2.56 -9.18 -13.26
N TYR A 111 -1.52 -8.40 -13.50
CA TYR A 111 -1.65 -7.01 -13.92
C TYR A 111 -0.55 -6.59 -14.88
N LEU A 112 -0.88 -5.63 -15.75
CA LEU A 112 0.04 -5.03 -16.71
C LEU A 112 0.42 -3.62 -16.28
N GLY A 113 1.70 -3.39 -16.06
CA GLY A 113 2.27 -2.07 -15.76
C GLY A 113 2.59 -1.30 -17.05
N LEU A 114 2.08 -0.08 -17.15
CA LEU A 114 2.29 0.81 -18.29
C LEU A 114 3.15 2.00 -17.89
N GLY A 115 4.20 2.27 -18.66
CA GLY A 115 5.09 3.41 -18.45
C GLY A 115 6.48 3.03 -17.93
N PRO A 116 7.40 4.01 -17.82
CA PRO A 116 8.74 3.80 -17.28
C PRO A 116 8.68 3.39 -15.81
N GLY A 117 9.50 2.41 -15.42
CA GLY A 117 9.54 1.87 -14.07
C GLY A 117 8.33 1.05 -13.64
N ALA A 118 7.28 0.93 -14.49
CA ALA A 118 6.11 0.16 -14.13
C ALA A 118 6.40 -1.34 -14.12
N VAL A 119 5.81 -2.04 -13.15
CA VAL A 119 5.94 -3.48 -12.99
C VAL A 119 4.68 -4.18 -13.50
N SER A 120 4.85 -5.29 -14.18
CA SER A 120 3.80 -6.24 -14.56
C SER A 120 4.01 -7.55 -13.83
N THR A 121 2.93 -8.27 -13.53
CA THR A 121 2.99 -9.68 -13.12
C THR A 121 1.95 -10.42 -13.95
N LEU A 122 2.40 -11.33 -14.82
CA LEU A 122 1.55 -12.10 -15.72
C LEU A 122 2.04 -13.55 -15.73
N ASP A 123 1.14 -14.50 -15.52
CA ASP A 123 1.44 -15.94 -15.57
C ASP A 123 2.67 -16.35 -14.72
N GLY A 124 2.83 -15.78 -13.54
CA GLY A 124 3.95 -16.07 -12.65
C GLY A 124 5.28 -15.44 -13.08
N ILE A 125 5.28 -14.55 -14.06
CA ILE A 125 6.44 -13.77 -14.49
C ILE A 125 6.26 -12.33 -14.08
N ARG A 126 7.16 -11.82 -13.25
CA ARG A 126 7.24 -10.39 -12.90
C ARG A 126 8.23 -9.70 -13.82
N ARG A 127 7.86 -8.54 -14.30
CA ARG A 127 8.68 -7.75 -15.20
C ARG A 127 8.62 -6.27 -14.83
N ALA A 128 9.78 -5.64 -14.71
CA ALA A 128 9.89 -4.19 -14.49
C ALA A 128 10.34 -3.51 -15.78
N ASN A 129 9.60 -2.50 -16.24
CA ASN A 129 10.03 -1.65 -17.33
C ASN A 129 11.25 -0.81 -16.92
N PRO A 130 12.14 -0.42 -17.86
CA PRO A 130 13.23 0.51 -17.56
C PRO A 130 12.70 1.78 -16.89
N PRO A 131 13.29 2.25 -15.77
CA PRO A 131 12.82 3.46 -15.08
C PRO A 131 13.19 4.75 -15.84
N ASP A 132 14.25 4.74 -16.64
CA ASP A 132 14.60 5.87 -17.49
C ASP A 132 13.62 5.99 -18.66
N PHE A 133 13.07 7.18 -18.84
CA PHE A 133 12.08 7.45 -19.90
C PHE A 133 12.63 7.20 -21.31
N GLY A 134 13.90 7.56 -21.58
CA GLY A 134 14.52 7.38 -22.88
C GLY A 134 14.72 5.90 -23.21
N LEU A 135 15.19 5.12 -22.26
CA LEU A 135 15.37 3.68 -22.41
C LEU A 135 14.01 2.97 -22.58
N TRP A 136 13.02 3.32 -21.76
CA TRP A 136 11.66 2.78 -21.87
C TRP A 136 11.04 3.09 -23.26
N ARG A 137 11.14 4.35 -23.72
CA ARG A 137 10.63 4.75 -25.04
C ARG A 137 11.32 3.98 -26.18
N ALA A 138 12.65 3.83 -26.10
CA ALA A 138 13.41 3.08 -27.09
C ALA A 138 12.99 1.61 -27.12
N ALA A 139 12.81 0.98 -25.97
CA ALA A 139 12.31 -0.39 -25.84
C ALA A 139 10.92 -0.55 -26.49
N CYS A 140 10.00 0.38 -26.21
CA CYS A 140 8.66 0.36 -26.81
C CYS A 140 8.70 0.48 -28.34
N LEU A 141 9.54 1.37 -28.90
CA LEU A 141 9.64 1.60 -30.35
C LEU A 141 10.26 0.42 -31.09
N ASN A 142 11.19 -0.29 -30.43
CA ASN A 142 11.88 -1.45 -31.01
C ASN A 142 11.10 -2.77 -30.82
N GLY A 143 9.94 -2.74 -30.13
CA GLY A 143 9.21 -3.95 -29.75
C GLY A 143 10.00 -4.82 -28.77
N ASP A 144 11.02 -4.24 -28.15
CA ASP A 144 11.88 -4.91 -27.20
C ASP A 144 11.31 -4.72 -25.79
N ALA A 145 10.89 -5.82 -25.25
CA ALA A 145 10.37 -5.86 -23.91
C ALA A 145 11.50 -5.92 -22.85
N SER A 146 12.61 -5.22 -23.05
CA SER A 146 13.84 -5.25 -22.25
C SER A 146 13.68 -4.59 -20.86
N GLY A 147 12.99 -5.27 -19.98
CA GLY A 147 12.96 -4.97 -18.55
C GLY A 147 13.58 -6.10 -17.75
N GLU A 148 13.89 -5.86 -16.50
CA GLU A 148 14.25 -6.94 -15.57
C GLU A 148 13.09 -7.91 -15.45
N THR A 149 13.38 -9.21 -15.56
CA THR A 149 12.36 -10.26 -15.52
C THR A 149 12.71 -11.25 -14.42
N GLU A 150 11.73 -11.61 -13.60
CA GLU A 150 11.81 -12.59 -12.54
C GLU A 150 10.72 -13.64 -12.71
N THR A 151 11.08 -14.93 -12.69
CA THR A 151 10.10 -16.02 -12.62
C THR A 151 9.76 -16.29 -11.15
N LEU A 152 8.49 -16.12 -10.80
CA LEU A 152 8.02 -16.31 -9.44
C LEU A 152 7.76 -17.79 -9.15
N GLY A 153 8.60 -18.38 -8.30
CA GLY A 153 8.37 -19.74 -7.82
C GLY A 153 7.22 -19.84 -6.82
N CYS A 154 6.70 -21.05 -6.62
CA CYS A 154 5.58 -21.30 -5.70
C CYS A 154 5.84 -20.78 -4.27
N GLU A 155 7.08 -20.90 -3.77
CA GLU A 155 7.44 -20.40 -2.43
C GLU A 155 7.35 -18.86 -2.36
N THR A 156 7.85 -18.16 -3.38
CA THR A 156 7.75 -16.68 -3.48
C THR A 156 6.29 -16.26 -3.53
N LEU A 157 5.48 -16.90 -4.38
CA LEU A 157 4.05 -16.62 -4.48
C LEU A 157 3.31 -16.90 -3.16
N ALA A 158 3.61 -17.99 -2.47
CA ALA A 158 3.01 -18.29 -1.17
C ALA A 158 3.38 -17.23 -0.12
N LEU A 159 4.65 -16.80 -0.07
CA LEU A 159 5.09 -15.73 0.83
C LEU A 159 4.39 -14.39 0.53
N GLU A 160 4.26 -14.04 -0.74
CA GLU A 160 3.55 -12.84 -1.17
C GLU A 160 2.06 -12.91 -0.80
N ARG A 161 1.39 -14.06 -0.98
CA ARG A 161 -0.01 -14.23 -0.55
C ARG A 161 -0.18 -14.04 0.96
N LEU A 162 0.73 -14.56 1.75
CA LEU A 162 0.73 -14.35 3.20
C LEU A 162 0.91 -12.86 3.53
N MET A 163 1.94 -12.23 2.96
CA MET A 163 2.26 -10.82 3.21
C MET A 163 1.14 -9.87 2.78
N LEU A 164 0.53 -10.11 1.61
CA LEU A 164 -0.53 -9.27 1.06
C LEU A 164 -1.84 -9.48 1.82
N GLY A 165 -2.21 -10.73 2.11
CA GLY A 165 -3.42 -11.05 2.86
C GLY A 165 -3.45 -10.44 4.25
N LEU A 166 -2.32 -10.46 4.97
CA LEU A 166 -2.19 -9.84 6.30
C LEU A 166 -2.38 -8.30 6.31
N ARG A 167 -2.43 -7.68 5.14
CA ARG A 167 -2.67 -6.23 5.00
C ARG A 167 -4.12 -5.87 4.68
N THR A 168 -4.98 -6.85 4.56
CA THR A 168 -6.41 -6.66 4.23
C THR A 168 -7.31 -7.15 5.35
N VAL A 169 -8.52 -6.63 5.42
CA VAL A 169 -9.54 -7.12 6.36
C VAL A 169 -10.07 -8.51 6.00
N GLU A 170 -9.88 -8.95 4.75
CA GLU A 170 -10.24 -10.30 4.29
C GLU A 170 -9.28 -11.35 4.86
N GLY A 171 -8.05 -10.95 5.18
CA GLY A 171 -7.02 -11.84 5.68
C GLY A 171 -6.38 -12.72 4.59
N VAL A 172 -5.72 -13.78 5.02
CA VAL A 172 -5.02 -14.73 4.15
C VAL A 172 -5.99 -15.79 3.62
N ASP A 173 -6.05 -15.95 2.30
CA ASP A 173 -6.74 -17.09 1.67
C ASP A 173 -5.92 -18.35 1.89
N ILE A 174 -6.25 -19.09 2.96
CA ILE A 174 -5.52 -20.29 3.39
C ILE A 174 -5.50 -21.38 2.30
N PRO A 175 -6.64 -21.73 1.66
CA PRO A 175 -6.65 -22.69 0.54
C PRO A 175 -5.71 -22.32 -0.60
N VAL A 176 -5.66 -21.05 -1.00
CA VAL A 176 -4.73 -20.59 -2.04
C VAL A 176 -3.29 -20.68 -1.56
N TRP A 177 -3.01 -20.30 -0.32
CA TRP A 177 -1.68 -20.39 0.26
C TRP A 177 -1.20 -21.84 0.34
N GLU A 178 -2.04 -22.78 0.80
CA GLU A 178 -1.72 -24.21 0.87
C GLU A 178 -1.46 -24.82 -0.51
N ALA A 179 -2.26 -24.44 -1.51
CA ALA A 179 -2.06 -24.89 -2.88
C ALA A 179 -0.72 -24.42 -3.48
N LEU A 180 -0.30 -23.19 -3.18
CA LEU A 180 0.97 -22.63 -3.63
C LEU A 180 2.16 -23.21 -2.87
N SER A 181 2.09 -23.28 -1.54
CA SER A 181 3.20 -23.72 -0.68
C SER A 181 3.39 -25.24 -0.67
N GLY A 182 2.35 -26.00 -0.98
CA GLY A 182 2.31 -27.46 -0.79
C GLY A 182 2.35 -27.87 0.69
N ARG A 183 2.07 -26.96 1.63
CA ARG A 183 2.17 -27.19 3.07
C ARG A 183 0.82 -26.89 3.74
N SER A 184 0.54 -27.54 4.88
CA SER A 184 -0.60 -27.16 5.72
C SER A 184 -0.32 -25.87 6.47
N PHE A 185 -1.22 -24.91 6.36
CA PHE A 185 -1.14 -23.62 7.09
C PHE A 185 -1.16 -23.85 8.60
N ALA A 186 -2.06 -24.70 9.07
CA ALA A 186 -2.18 -25.02 10.49
C ALA A 186 -0.87 -25.60 11.07
N THR A 187 -0.19 -26.48 10.33
CA THR A 187 1.08 -27.04 10.77
C THR A 187 2.22 -26.02 10.73
N THR A 188 2.22 -25.14 9.73
CA THR A 188 3.34 -24.19 9.49
C THR A 188 3.21 -22.94 10.34
N HIS A 189 2.00 -22.39 10.49
CA HIS A 189 1.74 -21.10 11.10
C HIS A 189 0.73 -21.14 12.27
N GLY A 190 0.11 -22.28 12.55
CA GLY A 190 -0.98 -22.39 13.51
C GLY A 190 -0.60 -21.93 14.92
N THR A 191 0.60 -22.28 15.41
CA THR A 191 1.07 -21.80 16.72
C THR A 191 1.19 -20.29 16.79
N LEU A 192 1.73 -19.65 15.74
CA LEU A 192 1.87 -18.19 15.68
C LEU A 192 0.51 -17.53 15.53
N ALA A 193 -0.36 -18.05 14.68
CA ALA A 193 -1.71 -17.52 14.48
C ALA A 193 -2.49 -17.56 15.80
N HIS A 194 -2.48 -18.68 16.51
CA HIS A 194 -3.12 -18.79 17.82
C HIS A 194 -2.53 -17.83 18.87
N ALA A 195 -1.21 -17.66 18.90
CA ALA A 195 -0.58 -16.70 19.82
C ALA A 195 -1.01 -15.27 19.54
N LEU A 196 -1.17 -14.88 18.26
CA LEU A 196 -1.66 -13.57 17.84
C LEU A 196 -3.14 -13.36 18.21
N GLU A 197 -3.98 -14.38 18.01
CA GLU A 197 -5.40 -14.33 18.42
C GLU A 197 -5.56 -14.11 19.93
N VAL A 198 -4.70 -14.75 20.74
CA VAL A 198 -4.73 -14.60 22.22
C VAL A 198 -4.21 -13.23 22.67
N ALA A 199 -3.30 -12.66 21.91
CA ALA A 199 -2.70 -11.36 22.21
C ALA A 199 -3.61 -10.16 21.84
N GLY A 200 -4.65 -10.35 21.02
CA GLY A 200 -5.59 -9.33 20.54
C GLY A 200 -5.04 -8.63 19.33
#